data_f5635357463909fbdf1de1d1b37b5b75
#
_entry.id   f5635357463909fbdf1de1d1b37b5b75
#
_cell.length_a   1.000
_cell.length_b   1.000
_cell.length_c   1.000
_cell.angle_alpha   90.00
_cell.angle_beta   90.00
_cell.angle_gamma   90.00
#
_symmetry.space_group_name_H-M   'P 1'
#
loop_
_entity.id
_entity.type
_entity.pdbx_description
1 polymer ?
#
loop_
_entity_poly.entity_id
_entity_poly.type
_entity_poly.pdbx_seq_one_letter_code
_entity_poly.pdbx_strand_id
1 'polypeptide(L)'
;MASIPSLALALSRGCGNPTSFARLQKGETVADLGCGGGIDLILAGRRVGPGGRVLGVDFAPEMLERARLCVEESGLENVELAPGNVESLPLPNGGADAVISNCVINLVPDKEAVYREAFRVLRPGGRIAISDIVTSCQLEPDLRTRFQDTWAGCLGGAMEEGAYLGLIQATGFGNMEIIARHVLSPEELQGMAQCPGSDFTPSPLPEDLAAVVGKVLSIKFRATR
;
A
#
# COMPACT_ATOMS: atom_id res chain seq x y z
N MET A 1 1.97 7.62 -25.49
CA MET A 1 2.25 7.12 -24.12
C MET A 1 2.05 5.62 -24.14
N ALA A 2 3.03 4.82 -23.72
CA ALA A 2 2.83 3.39 -23.58
C ALA A 2 1.70 3.13 -22.57
N SER A 3 0.80 2.18 -22.87
CA SER A 3 -0.30 1.78 -21.98
C SER A 3 0.28 1.13 -20.69
N ILE A 4 -0.50 1.10 -19.63
CA ILE A 4 -0.18 0.26 -18.47
C ILE A 4 -0.43 -1.19 -18.90
N PRO A 5 0.50 -2.13 -18.61
CA PRO A 5 0.30 -3.53 -18.92
C PRO A 5 -1.01 -4.07 -18.35
N SER A 6 -1.74 -4.85 -19.13
CA SER A 6 -3.03 -5.42 -18.70
C SER A 6 -2.90 -6.32 -17.49
N LEU A 7 -1.77 -7.02 -17.35
CA LEU A 7 -1.44 -7.85 -16.20
C LEU A 7 -1.32 -6.99 -14.92
N ALA A 8 -0.65 -5.83 -14.99
CA ALA A 8 -0.52 -4.92 -13.83
C ALA A 8 -1.89 -4.39 -13.37
N LEU A 9 -2.79 -4.07 -14.32
CA LEU A 9 -4.16 -3.67 -14.00
C LEU A 9 -4.96 -4.81 -13.35
N ALA A 10 -4.86 -6.02 -13.89
CA ALA A 10 -5.58 -7.19 -13.38
C ALA A 10 -5.12 -7.60 -11.97
N LEU A 11 -3.85 -7.33 -11.62
CA LEU A 11 -3.26 -7.65 -10.32
C LEU A 11 -3.36 -6.51 -9.30
N SER A 12 -3.87 -5.35 -9.70
CA SER A 12 -4.04 -4.21 -8.78
C SER A 12 -5.10 -4.54 -7.74
N ARG A 13 -4.68 -4.59 -6.49
CA ARG A 13 -5.53 -4.83 -5.30
C ARG A 13 -5.54 -3.62 -4.37
N GLY A 14 -4.96 -2.52 -4.80
CA GLY A 14 -4.84 -1.32 -3.99
C GLY A 14 -6.19 -0.61 -3.80
N CYS A 15 -6.33 0.03 -2.65
CA CYS A 15 -7.49 0.84 -2.28
C CYS A 15 -7.42 2.26 -2.84
N GLY A 16 -6.41 2.54 -3.68
CA GLY A 16 -6.18 3.86 -4.24
C GLY A 16 -5.03 3.92 -5.24
N ASN A 17 -4.54 5.13 -5.46
CA ASN A 17 -3.41 5.41 -6.32
C ASN A 17 -2.48 6.41 -5.60
N PRO A 18 -1.51 5.93 -4.77
CA PRO A 18 -0.63 6.79 -4.01
C PRO A 18 0.23 7.70 -4.91
N THR A 19 0.58 7.26 -6.12
CA THR A 19 1.38 8.05 -7.06
C THR A 19 0.67 9.32 -7.51
N SER A 20 -0.67 9.35 -7.49
CA SER A 20 -1.45 10.52 -7.91
C SER A 20 -1.34 11.70 -6.94
N PHE A 21 -1.09 11.45 -5.65
CA PHE A 21 -0.98 12.46 -4.62
C PHE A 21 0.39 12.52 -3.93
N ALA A 22 1.32 11.60 -4.25
CA ALA A 22 2.68 11.59 -3.70
C ALA A 22 3.51 12.82 -4.12
N ARG A 23 3.07 13.63 -5.09
CA ARG A 23 3.81 14.79 -5.65
C ARG A 23 5.22 14.42 -6.08
N LEU A 24 5.38 13.25 -6.72
CA LEU A 24 6.68 12.79 -7.20
C LEU A 24 7.28 13.75 -8.22
N GLN A 25 8.58 14.02 -8.07
CA GLN A 25 9.34 14.91 -8.93
C GLN A 25 10.33 14.12 -9.80
N LYS A 26 10.74 14.71 -10.92
CA LYS A 26 11.80 14.12 -11.77
C LYS A 26 13.10 13.98 -10.98
N GLY A 27 13.76 12.85 -11.14
CA GLY A 27 15.05 12.57 -10.50
C GLY A 27 14.95 12.02 -9.06
N GLU A 28 13.75 11.88 -8.49
CA GLU A 28 13.58 11.36 -7.14
C GLU A 28 13.81 9.85 -7.06
N THR A 29 14.25 9.40 -5.89
CA THR A 29 14.28 7.99 -5.48
C THR A 29 13.01 7.68 -4.69
N VAL A 30 12.26 6.68 -5.13
CA VAL A 30 10.99 6.25 -4.54
C VAL A 30 11.09 4.80 -4.08
N ALA A 31 10.61 4.50 -2.87
CA ALA A 31 10.39 3.13 -2.41
C ALA A 31 8.89 2.82 -2.43
N ASP A 32 8.51 1.69 -3.02
CA ASP A 32 7.15 1.17 -3.05
C ASP A 32 7.05 -0.06 -2.14
N LEU A 33 6.28 0.08 -1.05
CA LEU A 33 6.13 -0.96 -0.04
C LEU A 33 5.02 -1.93 -0.43
N GLY A 34 5.38 -3.19 -0.65
CA GLY A 34 4.47 -4.23 -1.11
C GLY A 34 3.99 -3.93 -2.53
N CYS A 35 4.94 -3.89 -3.46
CA CYS A 35 4.70 -3.45 -4.83
C CYS A 35 3.76 -4.36 -5.65
N GLY A 36 3.48 -5.58 -5.16
CA GLY A 36 2.56 -6.53 -5.79
C GLY A 36 2.84 -6.72 -7.28
N GLY A 37 1.82 -6.54 -8.13
CA GLY A 37 1.93 -6.67 -9.60
C GLY A 37 2.60 -5.49 -10.31
N GLY A 38 3.11 -4.48 -9.57
CA GLY A 38 3.97 -3.43 -10.11
C GLY A 38 3.27 -2.21 -10.73
N ILE A 39 1.96 -2.04 -10.52
CA ILE A 39 1.23 -0.89 -11.12
C ILE A 39 1.77 0.45 -10.60
N ASP A 40 1.95 0.58 -9.28
CA ASP A 40 2.46 1.81 -8.66
C ASP A 40 3.94 2.05 -9.01
N LEU A 41 4.74 0.98 -9.20
CA LEU A 41 6.11 1.06 -9.71
C LEU A 41 6.17 1.72 -11.10
N ILE A 42 5.32 1.25 -12.02
CA ILE A 42 5.27 1.77 -13.40
C ILE A 42 4.84 3.24 -13.39
N LEU A 43 3.83 3.58 -12.60
CA LEU A 43 3.36 4.96 -12.48
C LEU A 43 4.43 5.86 -11.87
N ALA A 44 5.10 5.41 -10.81
CA ALA A 44 6.19 6.13 -10.16
C ALA A 44 7.39 6.27 -11.09
N GLY A 45 7.84 5.19 -11.76
CA GLY A 45 8.97 5.18 -12.68
C GLY A 45 8.81 6.17 -13.82
N ARG A 46 7.61 6.23 -14.42
CA ARG A 46 7.27 7.24 -15.44
C ARG A 46 7.30 8.66 -14.89
N ARG A 47 6.85 8.83 -13.65
CA ARG A 47 6.76 10.15 -13.02
C ARG A 47 8.12 10.73 -12.69
N VAL A 48 9.01 9.92 -12.09
CA VAL A 48 10.36 10.36 -11.74
C VAL A 48 11.30 10.43 -12.95
N GLY A 49 10.97 9.71 -14.03
CA GLY A 49 11.73 9.73 -15.29
C GLY A 49 13.09 9.04 -15.19
N PRO A 50 13.87 9.03 -16.28
CA PRO A 50 15.11 8.25 -16.38
C PRO A 50 16.23 8.69 -15.44
N GLY A 51 16.16 9.91 -14.90
CA GLY A 51 17.09 10.39 -13.87
C GLY A 51 16.70 10.04 -12.44
N GLY A 52 15.49 9.47 -12.23
CA GLY A 52 15.02 8.99 -10.95
C GLY A 52 15.14 7.48 -10.82
N ARG A 53 14.83 6.95 -9.64
CA ARG A 53 14.87 5.52 -9.35
C ARG A 53 13.64 5.10 -8.56
N VAL A 54 13.10 3.93 -8.86
CA VAL A 54 12.02 3.33 -8.06
C VAL A 54 12.46 1.95 -7.60
N LEU A 55 12.35 1.69 -6.30
CA LEU A 55 12.58 0.37 -5.72
C LEU A 55 11.26 -0.19 -5.22
N GLY A 56 10.83 -1.31 -5.82
CA GLY A 56 9.69 -2.10 -5.33
C GLY A 56 10.17 -3.19 -4.38
N VAL A 57 9.54 -3.28 -3.23
CA VAL A 57 9.80 -4.35 -2.25
C VAL A 57 8.53 -5.16 -2.06
N ASP A 58 8.65 -6.48 -2.16
CA ASP A 58 7.58 -7.42 -1.83
C ASP A 58 8.18 -8.69 -1.24
N PHE A 59 7.45 -9.35 -0.34
CA PHE A 59 7.91 -10.60 0.27
C PHE A 59 7.55 -11.84 -0.57
N ALA A 60 6.57 -11.72 -1.47
CA ALA A 60 6.06 -12.82 -2.29
C ALA A 60 6.84 -12.94 -3.60
N PRO A 61 7.64 -14.03 -3.82
CA PRO A 61 8.42 -14.18 -5.05
C PRO A 61 7.55 -14.17 -6.32
N GLU A 62 6.35 -14.72 -6.24
CA GLU A 62 5.41 -14.76 -7.37
C GLU A 62 4.93 -13.35 -7.77
N MET A 63 4.77 -12.45 -6.79
CA MET A 63 4.40 -11.06 -7.06
C MET A 63 5.57 -10.30 -7.69
N LEU A 64 6.79 -10.50 -7.19
CA LEU A 64 7.98 -9.90 -7.77
C LEU A 64 8.20 -10.35 -9.22
N GLU A 65 7.98 -11.65 -9.53
CA GLU A 65 8.09 -12.14 -10.90
C GLU A 65 7.04 -11.48 -11.82
N ARG A 66 5.81 -11.34 -11.36
CA ARG A 66 4.75 -10.63 -12.12
C ARG A 66 5.07 -9.14 -12.29
N ALA A 67 5.55 -8.49 -11.23
CA ALA A 67 6.00 -7.09 -11.31
C ALA A 67 7.13 -6.93 -12.33
N ARG A 68 8.11 -7.85 -12.34
CA ARG A 68 9.23 -7.84 -13.28
C ARG A 68 8.74 -7.89 -14.73
N LEU A 69 7.84 -8.81 -15.05
CA LEU A 69 7.24 -8.90 -16.39
C LEU A 69 6.52 -7.60 -16.78
N CYS A 70 5.74 -7.02 -15.87
CA CYS A 70 5.03 -5.76 -16.13
C CYS A 70 5.99 -4.57 -16.34
N VAL A 71 7.09 -4.51 -15.57
CA VAL A 71 8.12 -3.47 -15.70
C VAL A 71 8.84 -3.61 -17.03
N GLU A 72 9.26 -4.81 -17.41
CA GLU A 72 9.88 -5.11 -18.71
C GLU A 72 8.97 -4.71 -19.88
N GLU A 73 7.70 -5.11 -19.86
CA GLU A 73 6.70 -4.74 -20.88
C GLU A 73 6.51 -3.21 -20.95
N SER A 74 6.66 -2.50 -19.84
CA SER A 74 6.54 -1.04 -19.80
C SER A 74 7.74 -0.29 -20.40
N GLY A 75 8.88 -0.98 -20.62
CA GLY A 75 10.13 -0.41 -21.12
C GLY A 75 10.83 0.54 -20.14
N LEU A 76 10.58 0.40 -18.84
CA LEU A 76 11.20 1.23 -17.81
C LEU A 76 12.53 0.59 -17.34
N GLU A 77 13.61 1.37 -17.39
CA GLU A 77 14.94 0.97 -16.95
C GLU A 77 15.31 1.49 -15.56
N ASN A 78 14.47 2.34 -15.00
CA ASN A 78 14.69 3.02 -13.71
C ASN A 78 13.89 2.40 -12.55
N VAL A 79 13.40 1.16 -12.73
CA VAL A 79 12.65 0.40 -11.71
C VAL A 79 13.45 -0.83 -11.33
N GLU A 80 13.66 -1.01 -10.05
CA GLU A 80 14.32 -2.16 -9.45
C GLU A 80 13.35 -2.88 -8.52
N LEU A 81 13.53 -4.20 -8.39
CA LEU A 81 12.73 -5.06 -7.53
C LEU A 81 13.63 -5.78 -6.52
N ALA A 82 13.21 -5.81 -5.29
CA ALA A 82 13.93 -6.52 -4.24
C ALA A 82 12.96 -7.39 -3.41
N PRO A 83 13.31 -8.66 -3.16
CA PRO A 83 12.61 -9.46 -2.17
C PRO A 83 12.90 -8.91 -0.77
N GLY A 84 11.88 -8.80 0.07
CA GLY A 84 12.06 -8.31 1.43
C GLY A 84 10.77 -8.01 2.16
N ASN A 85 10.93 -7.79 3.46
CA ASN A 85 9.85 -7.33 4.31
C ASN A 85 9.84 -5.79 4.36
N VAL A 86 8.67 -5.23 4.41
CA VAL A 86 8.48 -3.76 4.49
C VAL A 86 8.90 -3.17 5.85
N GLU A 87 9.13 -4.03 6.83
CA GLU A 87 9.71 -3.70 8.15
C GLU A 87 11.26 -3.58 8.12
N SER A 88 11.91 -3.98 7.00
CA SER A 88 13.37 -3.92 6.83
C SER A 88 13.72 -3.74 5.35
N LEU A 89 13.77 -2.50 4.91
CA LEU A 89 13.96 -2.15 3.50
C LEU A 89 15.44 -2.19 3.09
N PRO A 90 15.77 -2.68 1.89
CA PRO A 90 17.15 -2.71 1.39
C PRO A 90 17.62 -1.33 0.89
N LEU A 91 17.40 -0.31 1.70
CA LEU A 91 17.81 1.07 1.45
C LEU A 91 18.60 1.61 2.63
N PRO A 92 19.64 2.45 2.39
CA PRO A 92 20.35 3.13 3.46
C PRO A 92 19.47 4.19 4.14
N ASN A 93 19.90 4.65 5.32
CA ASN A 93 19.27 5.79 5.98
C ASN A 93 19.26 7.01 5.05
N GLY A 94 18.11 7.63 4.87
CA GLY A 94 17.98 8.79 4.00
C GLY A 94 18.13 8.50 2.50
N GLY A 95 17.99 7.24 2.08
CA GLY A 95 18.19 6.81 0.69
C GLY A 95 17.00 7.04 -0.24
N ALA A 96 15.86 7.51 0.28
CA ALA A 96 14.65 7.77 -0.52
C ALA A 96 14.13 9.20 -0.32
N ASP A 97 13.57 9.77 -1.39
CA ASP A 97 12.83 11.03 -1.38
C ASP A 97 11.36 10.83 -1.02
N ALA A 98 10.80 9.72 -1.45
CA ALA A 98 9.42 9.36 -1.18
C ALA A 98 9.27 7.86 -0.91
N VAL A 99 8.33 7.54 -0.03
CA VAL A 99 7.84 6.17 0.19
C VAL A 99 6.36 6.15 -0.18
N ILE A 100 5.96 5.18 -0.96
CA ILE A 100 4.55 4.95 -1.32
C ILE A 100 4.12 3.56 -0.84
N SER A 101 2.82 3.41 -0.54
CA SER A 101 2.22 2.11 -0.24
C SER A 101 0.74 2.11 -0.55
N ASN A 102 0.22 0.96 -0.99
CA ASN A 102 -1.16 0.81 -1.40
C ASN A 102 -1.75 -0.50 -0.84
N CYS A 103 -2.50 -0.40 0.28
CA CYS A 103 -3.19 -1.50 0.94
C CYS A 103 -2.29 -2.65 1.46
N VAL A 104 -1.04 -2.39 1.81
CA VAL A 104 -0.10 -3.42 2.27
C VAL A 104 0.12 -3.38 3.77
N ILE A 105 0.17 -2.18 4.38
CA ILE A 105 0.59 -2.02 5.77
C ILE A 105 -0.37 -2.74 6.73
N ASN A 106 -1.65 -2.84 6.37
CA ASN A 106 -2.62 -3.61 7.16
C ASN A 106 -2.35 -5.11 7.22
N LEU A 107 -1.62 -5.66 6.26
CA LEU A 107 -1.24 -7.08 6.27
C LEU A 107 -0.07 -7.38 7.21
N VAL A 108 0.61 -6.34 7.69
CA VAL A 108 1.80 -6.49 8.54
C VAL A 108 1.38 -6.43 10.01
N PRO A 109 1.85 -7.39 10.84
CA PRO A 109 1.54 -7.38 12.28
C PRO A 109 2.07 -6.16 13.02
N ASP A 110 3.33 -5.78 12.78
CA ASP A 110 3.99 -4.61 13.42
C ASP A 110 4.01 -3.41 12.47
N LYS A 111 2.89 -2.68 12.43
CA LYS A 111 2.77 -1.46 11.62
C LYS A 111 3.70 -0.34 12.07
N GLU A 112 4.03 -0.31 13.37
CA GLU A 112 4.97 0.67 13.90
C GLU A 112 6.38 0.44 13.34
N ALA A 113 6.81 -0.82 13.22
CA ALA A 113 8.09 -1.16 12.58
C ALA A 113 8.13 -0.69 11.13
N VAL A 114 7.03 -0.86 10.37
CA VAL A 114 6.94 -0.36 8.98
C VAL A 114 7.13 1.16 8.92
N TYR A 115 6.45 1.92 9.78
CA TYR A 115 6.57 3.39 9.77
C TYR A 115 7.92 3.87 10.28
N ARG A 116 8.52 3.21 11.27
CA ARG A 116 9.90 3.50 11.70
C ARG A 116 10.90 3.25 10.56
N GLU A 117 10.70 2.18 9.81
CA GLU A 117 11.56 1.85 8.67
C GLU A 117 11.36 2.83 7.51
N ALA A 118 10.12 3.17 7.17
CA ALA A 118 9.83 4.22 6.20
C ALA A 118 10.47 5.57 6.60
N PHE A 119 10.39 5.92 7.89
CA PHE A 119 11.06 7.10 8.42
C PHE A 119 12.58 7.02 8.29
N ARG A 120 13.19 5.87 8.58
CA ARG A 120 14.64 5.67 8.48
C ARG A 120 15.16 5.87 7.05
N VAL A 121 14.49 5.27 6.06
CA VAL A 121 14.94 5.33 4.66
C VAL A 121 14.65 6.65 3.98
N LEU A 122 13.69 7.44 4.44
CA LEU A 122 13.44 8.76 3.91
C LEU A 122 14.56 9.73 4.30
N ARG A 123 14.97 10.62 3.38
CA ARG A 123 15.83 11.75 3.73
C ARG A 123 15.06 12.80 4.57
N PRO A 124 15.74 13.70 5.29
CA PRO A 124 15.08 14.86 5.89
C PRO A 124 14.29 15.66 4.85
N GLY A 125 13.01 15.95 5.13
CA GLY A 125 12.07 16.55 4.19
C GLY A 125 11.50 15.61 3.13
N GLY A 126 11.85 14.31 3.18
CA GLY A 126 11.20 13.27 2.40
C GLY A 126 9.77 13.03 2.88
N ARG A 127 8.99 12.26 2.15
CA ARG A 127 7.56 12.09 2.43
C ARG A 127 7.06 10.67 2.22
N ILE A 128 6.02 10.33 2.97
CA ILE A 128 5.19 9.15 2.67
C ILE A 128 3.93 9.59 1.92
N ALA A 129 3.41 8.71 1.06
CA ALA A 129 2.08 8.83 0.45
C ALA A 129 1.42 7.45 0.47
N ILE A 130 0.42 7.31 1.30
CA ILE A 130 -0.19 6.01 1.64
C ILE A 130 -1.67 6.02 1.29
N SER A 131 -2.12 4.93 0.69
CA SER A 131 -3.54 4.59 0.57
C SER A 131 -3.77 3.28 1.32
N ASP A 132 -4.64 3.30 2.33
CA ASP A 132 -4.90 2.12 3.15
C ASP A 132 -6.35 2.08 3.66
N ILE A 133 -6.72 0.97 4.28
CA ILE A 133 -8.03 0.77 4.89
C ILE A 133 -7.91 1.07 6.39
N VAL A 134 -8.88 1.81 6.91
CA VAL A 134 -9.06 2.08 8.33
C VAL A 134 -10.52 1.85 8.73
N THR A 135 -10.79 1.87 10.02
CA THR A 135 -12.16 1.77 10.53
C THR A 135 -12.55 3.02 11.31
N SER A 136 -13.82 3.38 11.30
CA SER A 136 -14.35 4.51 12.08
C SER A 136 -14.48 4.23 13.58
N CYS A 137 -14.34 2.97 13.97
CA CYS A 137 -14.36 2.50 15.35
C CYS A 137 -13.54 1.22 15.47
N GLN A 138 -13.18 0.87 16.68
CA GLN A 138 -12.54 -0.42 16.95
C GLN A 138 -13.50 -1.57 16.59
N LEU A 139 -13.05 -2.52 15.76
CA LEU A 139 -13.81 -3.73 15.46
C LEU A 139 -13.66 -4.74 16.59
N GLU A 140 -14.73 -5.52 16.81
CA GLU A 140 -14.73 -6.61 17.78
C GLU A 140 -13.62 -7.64 17.44
N PRO A 141 -12.89 -8.17 18.45
CA PRO A 141 -11.77 -9.06 18.23
C PRO A 141 -12.11 -10.29 17.38
N ASP A 142 -13.27 -10.92 17.64
CA ASP A 142 -13.71 -12.11 16.90
C ASP A 142 -13.98 -11.79 15.43
N LEU A 143 -14.56 -10.63 15.16
CA LEU A 143 -14.82 -10.16 13.80
C LEU A 143 -13.50 -9.90 13.04
N ARG A 144 -12.51 -9.28 13.72
CA ARG A 144 -11.18 -9.08 13.16
C ARG A 144 -10.51 -10.40 12.79
N THR A 145 -10.53 -11.38 13.68
CA THR A 145 -9.95 -12.70 13.46
C THR A 145 -10.56 -13.37 12.24
N ARG A 146 -11.91 -13.33 12.10
CA ARG A 146 -12.58 -13.89 10.93
C ARG A 146 -12.17 -13.23 9.60
N PHE A 147 -11.84 -11.94 9.60
CA PHE A 147 -11.33 -11.26 8.42
C PHE A 147 -9.85 -11.58 8.13
N GLN A 148 -9.02 -11.82 9.16
CA GLN A 148 -7.59 -12.13 8.97
C GLN A 148 -7.37 -13.40 8.14
N ASP A 149 -8.23 -14.41 8.33
CA ASP A 149 -8.13 -15.69 7.64
C ASP A 149 -8.79 -15.69 6.25
N THR A 150 -9.21 -14.53 5.76
CA THR A 150 -9.87 -14.37 4.47
C THR A 150 -9.09 -13.46 3.53
N TRP A 151 -9.55 -13.35 2.28
CA TRP A 151 -9.04 -12.37 1.31
C TRP A 151 -9.21 -10.91 1.75
N ALA A 152 -10.09 -10.66 2.68
CA ALA A 152 -10.25 -9.38 3.33
C ALA A 152 -9.24 -9.16 4.49
N GLY A 153 -8.06 -9.79 4.44
CA GLY A 153 -7.02 -9.69 5.47
C GLY A 153 -6.64 -8.24 5.81
N CYS A 154 -6.71 -7.33 4.84
CA CYS A 154 -6.55 -5.90 5.11
C CYS A 154 -7.61 -5.32 6.05
N LEU A 155 -8.84 -5.89 6.10
CA LEU A 155 -9.88 -5.52 7.09
C LEU A 155 -9.52 -6.07 8.47
N GLY A 156 -9.06 -7.33 8.55
CA GLY A 156 -8.61 -7.93 9.81
C GLY A 156 -7.47 -7.17 10.48
N GLY A 157 -6.57 -6.62 9.66
CA GLY A 157 -5.46 -5.80 10.14
C GLY A 157 -5.78 -4.31 10.27
N ALA A 158 -6.96 -3.84 9.82
CA ALA A 158 -7.31 -2.42 9.87
C ALA A 158 -7.38 -1.91 11.32
N MET A 159 -6.82 -0.72 11.53
CA MET A 159 -6.91 0.01 12.78
C MET A 159 -8.02 1.05 12.73
N GLU A 160 -8.51 1.47 13.88
CA GLU A 160 -9.30 2.68 13.99
C GLU A 160 -8.50 3.88 13.50
N GLU A 161 -9.12 4.79 12.73
CA GLU A 161 -8.45 5.88 12.02
C GLU A 161 -7.58 6.74 12.92
N GLY A 162 -8.10 7.16 14.08
CA GLY A 162 -7.36 8.01 15.02
C GLY A 162 -6.13 7.30 15.59
N ALA A 163 -6.26 6.02 15.94
CA ALA A 163 -5.15 5.20 16.41
C ALA A 163 -4.09 5.00 15.31
N TYR A 164 -4.52 4.78 14.06
CA TYR A 164 -3.63 4.62 12.92
C TYR A 164 -2.81 5.89 12.66
N LEU A 165 -3.46 7.05 12.59
CA LEU A 165 -2.80 8.32 12.36
C LEU A 165 -1.90 8.72 13.54
N GLY A 166 -2.34 8.44 14.79
CA GLY A 166 -1.55 8.66 15.99
C GLY A 166 -0.26 7.84 16.02
N LEU A 167 -0.31 6.58 15.58
CA LEU A 167 0.86 5.72 15.45
C LEU A 167 1.88 6.32 14.46
N ILE A 168 1.43 6.84 13.32
CA ILE A 168 2.31 7.46 12.32
C ILE A 168 2.99 8.72 12.90
N GLN A 169 2.24 9.56 13.60
CA GLN A 169 2.78 10.74 14.25
C GLN A 169 3.81 10.38 15.34
N ALA A 170 3.54 9.33 16.11
CA ALA A 170 4.45 8.85 17.17
C ALA A 170 5.80 8.36 16.62
N THR A 171 5.85 7.91 15.36
CA THR A 171 7.12 7.55 14.68
C THR A 171 7.92 8.74 14.16
N GLY A 172 7.42 9.97 14.31
CA GLY A 172 8.13 11.21 13.99
C GLY A 172 7.65 11.92 12.73
N PHE A 173 6.69 11.37 11.99
CA PHE A 173 6.13 12.03 10.81
C PHE A 173 5.31 13.26 11.20
N GLY A 174 5.56 14.38 10.50
CA GLY A 174 4.85 15.65 10.66
C GLY A 174 4.07 16.05 9.39
N ASN A 175 3.44 17.24 9.44
CA ASN A 175 2.72 17.84 8.31
C ASN A 175 1.76 16.84 7.62
N MET A 176 1.00 16.11 8.42
CA MET A 176 0.07 15.10 7.90
C MET A 176 -1.09 15.80 7.17
N GLU A 177 -1.28 15.45 5.92
CA GLU A 177 -2.35 15.94 5.06
C GLU A 177 -3.23 14.77 4.62
N ILE A 178 -4.49 14.78 5.04
CA ILE A 178 -5.48 13.81 4.57
C ILE A 178 -6.00 14.29 3.21
N ILE A 179 -5.76 13.50 2.19
CA ILE A 179 -6.15 13.78 0.81
C ILE A 179 -7.59 13.39 0.54
N ALA A 180 -7.98 12.22 1.04
CA ALA A 180 -9.35 11.72 0.88
C ALA A 180 -9.68 10.70 1.96
N ARG A 181 -10.98 10.63 2.28
CA ARG A 181 -11.64 9.55 3.01
C ARG A 181 -12.81 9.08 2.16
N HIS A 182 -12.94 7.79 2.01
CA HIS A 182 -14.06 7.20 1.29
C HIS A 182 -14.61 6.03 2.12
N VAL A 183 -15.87 6.14 2.53
CA VAL A 183 -16.58 5.03 3.20
C VAL A 183 -16.92 4.00 2.13
N LEU A 184 -16.45 2.77 2.33
CA LEU A 184 -16.69 1.70 1.36
C LEU A 184 -18.16 1.30 1.33
N SER A 185 -18.72 1.22 0.11
CA SER A 185 -20.06 0.71 -0.11
C SER A 185 -20.13 -0.80 0.16
N PRO A 186 -21.33 -1.36 0.36
CA PRO A 186 -21.50 -2.81 0.48
C PRO A 186 -20.94 -3.58 -0.71
N GLU A 187 -21.09 -3.05 -1.93
CA GLU A 187 -20.58 -3.66 -3.16
C GLU A 187 -19.04 -3.65 -3.19
N GLU A 188 -18.40 -2.56 -2.76
CA GLU A 188 -16.95 -2.46 -2.65
C GLU A 188 -16.38 -3.44 -1.62
N LEU A 189 -17.02 -3.54 -0.45
CA LEU A 189 -16.68 -4.53 0.58
C LEU A 189 -16.81 -5.96 0.06
N GLN A 190 -17.89 -6.26 -0.65
CA GLN A 190 -18.09 -7.56 -1.28
C GLN A 190 -17.03 -7.82 -2.37
N GLY A 191 -16.69 -6.82 -3.17
CA GLY A 191 -15.63 -6.92 -4.19
C GLY A 191 -14.24 -7.20 -3.58
N MET A 192 -13.94 -6.62 -2.41
CA MET A 192 -12.71 -6.94 -1.66
C MET A 192 -12.70 -8.38 -1.14
N ALA A 193 -13.85 -8.94 -0.82
CA ALA A 193 -14.00 -10.31 -0.34
C ALA A 193 -13.94 -11.36 -1.46
N GLN A 194 -14.19 -10.97 -2.71
CA GLN A 194 -14.23 -11.86 -3.86
C GLN A 194 -12.98 -11.68 -4.70
N CYS A 195 -11.97 -12.52 -4.51
CA CYS A 195 -10.78 -12.49 -5.38
C CYS A 195 -10.88 -13.59 -6.44
N PRO A 196 -11.10 -13.24 -7.74
CA PRO A 196 -11.11 -14.25 -8.79
C PRO A 196 -9.75 -14.94 -8.92
N GLY A 197 -9.75 -16.27 -8.94
CA GLY A 197 -8.55 -17.08 -9.25
C GLY A 197 -7.66 -17.41 -8.05
N SER A 198 -8.16 -17.33 -6.83
CA SER A 198 -7.48 -17.88 -5.66
C SER A 198 -8.15 -19.16 -5.17
N ASP A 199 -7.34 -20.18 -4.90
CA ASP A 199 -7.77 -21.40 -4.19
C ASP A 199 -7.94 -21.16 -2.68
N PHE A 200 -7.80 -19.89 -2.24
CA PHE A 200 -7.98 -19.50 -0.86
C PHE A 200 -9.46 -19.34 -0.53
N THR A 201 -9.99 -20.25 0.20
CA THR A 201 -11.25 -20.17 0.95
C THR A 201 -10.90 -20.16 2.44
N PRO A 202 -11.59 -19.37 3.27
CA PRO A 202 -12.95 -18.93 3.11
C PRO A 202 -13.08 -17.42 2.71
N SER A 203 -14.13 -17.09 1.98
CA SER A 203 -14.62 -15.71 1.88
C SER A 203 -15.26 -15.31 3.21
N PRO A 204 -15.23 -14.02 3.59
CA PRO A 204 -16.00 -13.52 4.72
C PRO A 204 -17.48 -13.88 4.58
N LEU A 205 -18.13 -14.22 5.68
CA LEU A 205 -19.56 -14.50 5.67
C LEU A 205 -20.34 -13.20 5.34
N PRO A 206 -21.47 -13.27 4.63
CA PRO A 206 -22.29 -12.08 4.33
C PRO A 206 -22.66 -11.27 5.57
N GLU A 207 -22.89 -11.95 6.70
CA GLU A 207 -23.18 -11.34 7.99
C GLU A 207 -22.00 -10.55 8.56
N ASP A 208 -20.75 -11.02 8.37
CA ASP A 208 -19.53 -10.33 8.78
C ASP A 208 -19.34 -9.05 7.98
N LEU A 209 -19.57 -9.11 6.66
CA LEU A 209 -19.55 -7.92 5.80
C LEU A 209 -20.61 -6.93 6.20
N ALA A 210 -21.84 -7.38 6.51
CA ALA A 210 -22.91 -6.51 6.98
C ALA A 210 -22.56 -5.80 8.30
N ALA A 211 -21.84 -6.46 9.19
CA ALA A 211 -21.40 -5.90 10.47
C ALA A 211 -20.41 -4.73 10.34
N VAL A 212 -19.70 -4.61 9.20
CA VAL A 212 -18.71 -3.56 8.95
C VAL A 212 -19.17 -2.49 7.96
N VAL A 213 -20.36 -2.62 7.37
CA VAL A 213 -20.95 -1.59 6.49
C VAL A 213 -21.00 -0.24 7.22
N GLY A 214 -20.54 0.81 6.55
CA GLY A 214 -20.45 2.16 7.08
C GLY A 214 -19.31 2.39 8.09
N LYS A 215 -18.55 1.35 8.46
CA LYS A 215 -17.44 1.45 9.41
C LYS A 215 -16.07 1.37 8.77
N VAL A 216 -15.96 0.91 7.53
CA VAL A 216 -14.70 0.73 6.80
C VAL A 216 -14.48 1.88 5.83
N LEU A 217 -13.31 2.47 5.90
CA LEU A 217 -12.91 3.60 5.07
C LEU A 217 -11.60 3.32 4.34
N SER A 218 -11.52 3.74 3.09
CA SER A 218 -10.23 3.97 2.44
C SER A 218 -9.75 5.36 2.81
N ILE A 219 -8.53 5.45 3.34
CA ILE A 219 -7.87 6.72 3.66
C ILE A 219 -6.68 6.94 2.73
N LYS A 220 -6.54 8.17 2.25
CA LYS A 220 -5.38 8.60 1.45
C LYS A 220 -4.75 9.79 2.15
N PHE A 221 -3.44 9.70 2.42
CA PHE A 221 -2.74 10.76 3.14
C PHE A 221 -1.28 10.87 2.73
N ARG A 222 -0.69 12.01 3.07
CA ARG A 222 0.76 12.26 3.04
C ARG A 222 1.23 12.76 4.38
N ALA A 223 2.50 12.49 4.68
CA ALA A 223 3.20 13.08 5.81
C ALA A 223 4.68 13.26 5.46
N THR A 224 5.39 14.13 6.17
CA THR A 224 6.80 14.44 5.93
C THR A 224 7.67 13.96 7.09
N ARG A 225 8.90 13.55 6.74
CA ARG A 225 9.96 13.32 7.73
C ARG A 225 10.57 14.62 8.20
#